data_07bb79f62888276bb9973d1e366df46c
#
_entry.id   07bb79f62888276bb9973d1e366df46c
#
_cell.length_a   1.000
_cell.length_b   1.000
_cell.length_c   1.000
_cell.angle_alpha   90.00
_cell.angle_beta   90.00
_cell.angle_gamma   90.00
#
_symmetry.space_group_name_H-M   'P 1'
#
loop_
_entity.id
_entity.type
_entity.pdbx_description
1 polymer ?
#
loop_
_entity_poly.entity_id
_entity_poly.type
_entity_poly.pdbx_seq_one_letter_code
_entity_poly.pdbx_strand_id
1 'polypeptide(L)'
;MRWLKPKASDAKKLAIDPPEPRAGRHGIAIAACVKNEARYIEEWVRFHQAVGIRHFYIYDNGSVDETRIILRSLLNEDALTIIPWAGRMRDAATSAMLNGQVITFAHAILNFGGDYRWMAFIDVDEFLLPKEAATVEQALDAVGDFPNVSLPWHMFATSGHETPPDGPLTLNYTMRGADPMTTKESVSNFKCIVDPCEVTEVSVHQFQTRAYGDLTANDAGKRFTRRARKSPEFYSNRFLQLNHYYTKSRQELMEKLARGWAYDSNATKYRDKVLSVVKSIEEDMVDDRSMIDFIERNHIDLGR
;
A
#
# COMPACT_ATOMS: atom_id res chain seq x y z
N MET A 1 -33.48 33.12 -3.28
CA MET A 1 -32.74 32.09 -4.03
C MET A 1 -31.51 31.69 -3.25
N ARG A 2 -31.51 30.52 -2.55
CA ARG A 2 -30.35 30.00 -1.83
C ARG A 2 -29.46 29.31 -2.86
N TRP A 3 -28.37 29.92 -3.22
CA TRP A 3 -27.34 29.29 -4.06
C TRP A 3 -26.80 28.08 -3.29
N LEU A 4 -27.11 26.90 -3.78
CA LEU A 4 -26.45 25.66 -3.29
C LEU A 4 -24.97 25.80 -3.64
N LYS A 5 -24.12 26.06 -2.62
CA LYS A 5 -22.67 25.96 -2.80
C LYS A 5 -22.37 24.52 -3.27
N PRO A 6 -21.61 24.34 -4.34
CA PRO A 6 -21.22 23.00 -4.76
C PRO A 6 -20.55 22.30 -3.57
N LYS A 7 -20.92 21.04 -3.32
CA LYS A 7 -20.32 20.23 -2.26
C LYS A 7 -18.81 20.16 -2.56
N ALA A 8 -18.00 20.69 -1.66
CA ALA A 8 -16.54 20.66 -1.84
C ALA A 8 -16.10 19.20 -2.01
N SER A 9 -15.37 18.91 -3.08
CA SER A 9 -14.79 17.58 -3.29
C SER A 9 -13.68 17.36 -2.27
N ASP A 10 -13.52 16.13 -1.80
CA ASP A 10 -12.44 15.76 -0.88
C ASP A 10 -11.08 16.10 -1.50
N ALA A 11 -10.20 16.71 -0.72
CA ALA A 11 -8.82 16.94 -1.11
C ALA A 11 -8.05 15.60 -1.11
N LYS A 12 -7.72 15.13 -2.32
CA LYS A 12 -7.05 13.84 -2.55
C LYS A 12 -5.55 13.97 -2.80
N LYS A 13 -5.02 15.20 -2.70
CA LYS A 13 -3.63 15.54 -2.96
C LYS A 13 -3.18 16.67 -2.07
N LEU A 14 -1.91 16.62 -1.67
CA LEU A 14 -1.23 17.68 -0.94
C LEU A 14 0.09 18.02 -1.64
N ALA A 15 0.35 19.30 -1.83
CA ALA A 15 1.68 19.78 -2.18
C ALA A 15 2.50 19.92 -0.90
N ILE A 16 3.77 19.55 -0.97
CA ILE A 16 4.72 19.64 0.14
C ILE A 16 6.07 20.14 -0.36
N ASP A 17 6.84 20.75 0.55
CA ASP A 17 8.26 20.97 0.36
C ASP A 17 8.99 19.78 0.98
N PRO A 18 9.69 18.92 0.18
CA PRO A 18 10.32 17.74 0.70
C PRO A 18 11.44 18.05 1.69
N PRO A 19 11.72 17.15 2.66
CA PRO A 19 12.81 17.32 3.60
C PRO A 19 14.16 17.22 2.90
N GLU A 20 15.17 17.89 3.45
CA GLU A 20 16.54 17.70 3.00
C GLU A 20 17.07 16.31 3.39
N PRO A 21 17.86 15.66 2.52
CA PRO A 21 18.44 14.36 2.82
C PRO A 21 19.46 14.46 3.96
N ARG A 22 19.34 13.63 4.98
CA ARG A 22 20.33 13.54 6.05
C ARG A 22 21.57 12.77 5.59
N ALA A 23 22.72 13.12 6.13
CA ALA A 23 23.97 12.44 5.85
C ALA A 23 23.88 10.95 6.24
N GLY A 24 24.26 10.05 5.33
CA GLY A 24 24.20 8.60 5.57
C GLY A 24 22.82 7.98 5.48
N ARG A 25 21.81 8.68 4.94
CA ARG A 25 20.49 8.08 4.68
C ARG A 25 20.61 6.84 3.81
N HIS A 26 19.89 5.80 4.17
CA HIS A 26 19.90 4.51 3.43
C HIS A 26 18.68 3.66 3.77
N GLY A 27 18.50 2.57 3.00
CA GLY A 27 17.46 1.59 3.25
C GLY A 27 16.05 2.09 2.97
N ILE A 28 15.08 1.28 3.37
CA ILE A 28 13.66 1.48 3.11
C ILE A 28 12.88 1.54 4.41
N ALA A 29 11.97 2.53 4.52
CA ALA A 29 10.91 2.54 5.53
C ALA A 29 9.54 2.28 4.88
N ILE A 30 8.59 1.74 5.65
CA ILE A 30 7.18 1.68 5.28
C ILE A 30 6.39 2.68 6.12
N ALA A 31 5.46 3.41 5.49
CA ALA A 31 4.42 4.19 6.16
C ALA A 31 3.04 3.59 5.84
N ALA A 32 2.34 3.13 6.88
CA ALA A 32 1.05 2.45 6.75
C ALA A 32 -0.01 3.02 7.71
N CYS A 33 -1.26 3.14 7.23
CA CYS A 33 -2.41 3.44 8.07
C CYS A 33 -3.06 2.12 8.50
N VAL A 34 -3.22 1.90 9.79
CA VAL A 34 -3.75 0.64 10.32
C VAL A 34 -4.99 0.85 11.18
N LYS A 35 -5.88 -0.13 11.20
CA LYS A 35 -7.00 -0.21 12.12
C LYS A 35 -7.51 -1.62 12.28
N ASN A 36 -7.34 -2.20 13.48
CA ASN A 36 -7.80 -3.55 13.81
C ASN A 36 -7.24 -4.62 12.85
N GLU A 37 -5.91 -4.70 12.78
CA GLU A 37 -5.17 -5.62 11.93
C GLU A 37 -4.49 -6.76 12.72
N ALA A 38 -4.90 -7.02 13.97
CA ALA A 38 -4.27 -7.99 14.87
C ALA A 38 -4.08 -9.37 14.23
N ARG A 39 -4.99 -9.77 13.32
CA ARG A 39 -4.93 -11.08 12.67
C ARG A 39 -3.74 -11.25 11.72
N TYR A 40 -3.33 -10.19 11.02
CA TYR A 40 -2.37 -10.29 9.90
C TYR A 40 -1.12 -9.45 10.10
N ILE A 41 -1.11 -8.55 11.09
CA ILE A 41 -0.01 -7.61 11.28
C ILE A 41 1.31 -8.29 11.64
N GLU A 42 1.29 -9.43 12.33
CA GLU A 42 2.50 -10.18 12.67
C GLU A 42 3.18 -10.72 11.40
N GLU A 43 2.43 -11.44 10.56
CA GLU A 43 2.92 -11.96 9.29
C GLU A 43 3.47 -10.84 8.40
N TRP A 44 2.70 -9.73 8.28
CA TRP A 44 3.08 -8.60 7.46
C TRP A 44 4.39 -7.95 7.92
N VAL A 45 4.58 -7.77 9.23
CA VAL A 45 5.82 -7.23 9.79
C VAL A 45 6.99 -8.19 9.58
N ARG A 46 6.83 -9.46 9.94
CA ARG A 46 7.91 -10.47 9.81
C ARG A 46 8.38 -10.62 8.37
N PHE A 47 7.43 -10.69 7.43
CA PHE A 47 7.77 -10.74 6.01
C PHE A 47 8.56 -9.51 5.58
N HIS A 48 8.07 -8.30 5.88
CA HIS A 48 8.73 -7.07 5.45
C HIS A 48 10.07 -6.84 6.14
N GLN A 49 10.26 -7.29 7.38
CA GLN A 49 11.59 -7.32 8.02
C GLN A 49 12.54 -8.26 7.25
N ALA A 50 12.08 -9.46 6.90
CA ALA A 50 12.89 -10.44 6.19
C ALA A 50 13.33 -9.94 4.81
N VAL A 51 12.51 -9.13 4.11
CA VAL A 51 12.87 -8.51 2.83
C VAL A 51 13.55 -7.14 2.97
N GLY A 52 14.03 -6.78 4.16
CA GLY A 52 14.96 -5.66 4.39
C GLY A 52 14.30 -4.32 4.72
N ILE A 53 13.03 -4.28 5.13
CA ILE A 53 12.43 -3.04 5.64
C ILE A 53 13.04 -2.70 6.99
N ARG A 54 13.58 -1.47 7.12
CA ARG A 54 14.30 -1.02 8.31
C ARG A 54 13.42 -0.43 9.38
N HIS A 55 12.34 0.28 8.99
CA HIS A 55 11.47 0.96 9.93
C HIS A 55 10.02 0.97 9.47
N PHE A 56 9.11 0.84 10.42
CA PHE A 56 7.67 0.87 10.23
C PHE A 56 7.07 2.10 10.92
N TYR A 57 6.57 3.05 10.14
CA TYR A 57 5.79 4.20 10.61
C TYR A 57 4.31 3.84 10.53
N ILE A 58 3.75 3.46 11.66
CA ILE A 58 2.38 2.96 11.76
C ILE A 58 1.45 4.05 12.26
N TYR A 59 0.57 4.52 11.40
CA TYR A 59 -0.47 5.48 11.71
C TYR A 59 -1.72 4.75 12.18
N ASP A 60 -1.87 4.60 13.49
CA ASP A 60 -2.97 3.87 14.09
C ASP A 60 -4.26 4.69 14.13
N ASN A 61 -5.23 4.31 13.30
CA ASN A 61 -6.54 4.95 13.20
C ASN A 61 -7.52 4.45 14.30
N GLY A 62 -7.04 4.36 15.53
CA GLY A 62 -7.82 3.98 16.69
C GLY A 62 -8.17 2.48 16.73
N SER A 63 -7.16 1.62 16.62
CA SER A 63 -7.32 0.18 16.84
C SER A 63 -7.76 -0.11 18.28
N VAL A 64 -8.71 -1.03 18.41
CA VAL A 64 -9.29 -1.50 19.70
C VAL A 64 -8.96 -2.96 19.98
N ASP A 65 -8.34 -3.63 19.02
CA ASP A 65 -7.82 -5.00 19.12
C ASP A 65 -6.34 -5.03 19.56
N GLU A 66 -5.69 -6.17 19.44
CA GLU A 66 -4.31 -6.39 19.88
C GLU A 66 -3.25 -5.85 18.90
N THR A 67 -3.62 -5.17 17.80
CA THR A 67 -2.70 -4.66 16.77
C THR A 67 -1.47 -3.98 17.37
N ARG A 68 -1.65 -3.04 18.30
CA ARG A 68 -0.53 -2.28 18.90
C ARG A 68 0.33 -3.13 19.84
N ILE A 69 -0.28 -4.10 20.52
CA ILE A 69 0.42 -5.01 21.43
C ILE A 69 1.35 -5.92 20.61
N ILE A 70 0.82 -6.50 19.52
CA ILE A 70 1.58 -7.36 18.60
C ILE A 70 2.74 -6.58 18.00
N LEU A 71 2.52 -5.40 17.46
CA LEU A 71 3.59 -4.57 16.89
C LEU A 71 4.75 -4.33 17.87
N ARG A 72 4.44 -3.97 19.12
CA ARG A 72 5.46 -3.74 20.15
C ARG A 72 6.15 -5.00 20.65
N SER A 73 5.54 -6.16 20.49
CA SER A 73 6.18 -7.44 20.82
C SER A 73 7.17 -7.90 19.75
N LEU A 74 7.00 -7.46 18.50
CA LEU A 74 7.82 -7.85 17.35
C LEU A 74 8.98 -6.90 17.10
N LEU A 75 8.79 -5.62 17.36
CA LEU A 75 9.71 -4.55 16.94
C LEU A 75 10.08 -3.66 18.12
N ASN A 76 11.36 -3.29 18.19
CA ASN A 76 11.87 -2.27 19.11
C ASN A 76 11.66 -0.84 18.55
N GLU A 77 12.02 0.18 19.33
CA GLU A 77 11.87 1.59 18.95
C GLU A 77 12.74 2.01 17.76
N ASP A 78 13.84 1.28 17.49
CA ASP A 78 14.69 1.54 16.32
C ASP A 78 14.04 1.13 15.00
N ALA A 79 13.03 0.25 15.06
CA ALA A 79 12.34 -0.29 13.89
C ALA A 79 10.84 0.07 13.83
N LEU A 80 10.27 0.68 14.89
CA LEU A 80 8.84 0.96 14.99
C LEU A 80 8.54 2.33 15.57
N THR A 81 7.71 3.08 14.86
CA THR A 81 7.07 4.30 15.40
C THR A 81 5.55 4.18 15.22
N ILE A 82 4.81 4.09 16.33
CA ILE A 82 3.34 4.10 16.28
C ILE A 82 2.85 5.52 16.56
N ILE A 83 2.12 6.09 15.59
CA ILE A 83 1.56 7.43 15.64
C ILE A 83 0.04 7.32 15.79
N PRO A 84 -0.56 7.76 16.92
CA PRO A 84 -2.01 7.84 17.05
C PRO A 84 -2.61 8.77 16.01
N TRP A 85 -3.56 8.27 15.19
CA TRP A 85 -4.09 9.03 14.05
C TRP A 85 -5.62 8.88 13.89
N ALA A 86 -6.36 8.85 14.96
CA ALA A 86 -7.82 8.63 14.96
C ALA A 86 -8.66 9.89 14.66
N GLY A 87 -8.11 10.85 13.93
CA GLY A 87 -8.75 12.14 13.67
C GLY A 87 -9.19 12.34 12.22
N ARG A 88 -10.14 13.26 12.02
CA ARG A 88 -10.54 13.75 10.68
C ARG A 88 -10.19 15.22 10.55
N MET A 89 -9.57 15.59 9.43
CA MET A 89 -9.20 16.96 9.13
C MET A 89 -10.03 17.50 7.96
N ARG A 90 -10.35 18.79 8.02
CA ARG A 90 -11.05 19.51 6.96
C ARG A 90 -10.28 20.77 6.60
N ASP A 91 -10.31 21.12 5.35
CA ASP A 91 -9.89 22.44 4.91
C ASP A 91 -10.82 23.51 5.49
N ALA A 92 -10.26 24.51 6.19
CA ALA A 92 -11.05 25.50 6.90
C ALA A 92 -11.84 26.43 5.96
N ALA A 93 -11.29 26.72 4.76
CA ALA A 93 -11.90 27.64 3.81
C ALA A 93 -13.01 26.97 3.00
N THR A 94 -12.80 25.73 2.58
CA THR A 94 -13.72 25.01 1.67
C THR A 94 -14.59 23.99 2.39
N SER A 95 -14.27 23.66 3.64
CA SER A 95 -14.87 22.54 4.40
C SER A 95 -14.68 21.17 3.73
N ALA A 96 -13.84 21.07 2.72
CA ALA A 96 -13.50 19.81 2.08
C ALA A 96 -12.84 18.86 3.10
N MET A 97 -13.21 17.58 3.08
CA MET A 97 -12.53 16.56 3.86
C MET A 97 -11.14 16.34 3.27
N LEU A 98 -10.12 16.36 4.12
CA LEU A 98 -8.77 15.94 3.74
C LEU A 98 -8.67 14.42 3.84
N ASN A 99 -8.12 13.77 2.82
CA ASN A 99 -7.93 12.32 2.85
C ASN A 99 -6.90 11.94 3.92
N GLY A 100 -7.29 11.07 4.86
CA GLY A 100 -6.45 10.68 5.99
C GLY A 100 -5.12 10.04 5.57
N GLN A 101 -5.12 9.14 4.58
CA GLN A 101 -3.88 8.53 4.08
C GLN A 101 -2.96 9.57 3.42
N VAL A 102 -3.51 10.53 2.67
CA VAL A 102 -2.68 11.58 2.05
C VAL A 102 -1.97 12.42 3.10
N ILE A 103 -2.67 12.76 4.21
CA ILE A 103 -2.07 13.53 5.29
C ILE A 103 -1.00 12.69 6.02
N THR A 104 -1.28 11.42 6.31
CA THR A 104 -0.30 10.54 6.99
C THR A 104 0.94 10.31 6.14
N PHE A 105 0.79 10.15 4.83
CA PHE A 105 1.92 10.00 3.91
C PHE A 105 2.76 11.28 3.83
N ALA A 106 2.11 12.44 3.72
CA ALA A 106 2.80 13.73 3.78
C ALA A 106 3.54 13.92 5.12
N HIS A 107 2.89 13.59 6.25
CA HIS A 107 3.51 13.65 7.57
C HIS A 107 4.73 12.72 7.68
N ALA A 108 4.63 11.48 7.16
CA ALA A 108 5.75 10.54 7.17
C ALA A 108 6.95 11.06 6.37
N ILE A 109 6.71 11.59 5.17
CA ILE A 109 7.75 12.18 4.33
C ILE A 109 8.42 13.34 5.04
N LEU A 110 7.65 14.31 5.52
CA LEU A 110 8.18 15.55 6.10
C LEU A 110 8.99 15.32 7.39
N ASN A 111 8.58 14.37 8.22
CA ASN A 111 9.19 14.18 9.54
C ASN A 111 10.30 13.12 9.56
N PHE A 112 10.22 12.12 8.70
CA PHE A 112 11.10 10.95 8.74
C PHE A 112 11.82 10.67 7.42
N GLY A 113 11.37 11.27 6.31
CA GLY A 113 11.88 10.97 4.96
C GLY A 113 13.37 11.23 4.81
N GLY A 114 13.92 12.24 5.50
CA GLY A 114 15.33 12.58 5.43
C GLY A 114 16.31 11.45 5.82
N ASP A 115 15.85 10.43 6.56
CA ASP A 115 16.68 9.33 7.06
C ASP A 115 16.79 8.15 6.09
N TYR A 116 15.93 8.08 5.06
CA TYR A 116 15.79 6.91 4.18
C TYR A 116 16.07 7.24 2.73
N ARG A 117 16.66 6.27 2.02
CA ARG A 117 16.76 6.35 0.56
C ARG A 117 15.39 6.11 -0.09
N TRP A 118 14.58 5.23 0.49
CA TRP A 118 13.26 4.87 -0.01
C TRP A 118 12.20 4.88 1.08
N MET A 119 10.99 5.26 0.73
CA MET A 119 9.81 5.10 1.57
C MET A 119 8.68 4.48 0.76
N ALA A 120 8.15 3.35 1.25
CA ALA A 120 7.03 2.65 0.65
C ALA A 120 5.73 3.01 1.36
N PHE A 121 4.66 3.20 0.59
CA PHE A 121 3.33 3.55 1.08
C PHE A 121 2.36 2.43 0.71
N ILE A 122 2.18 1.48 1.62
CA ILE A 122 1.37 0.27 1.41
C ILE A 122 0.42 0.03 2.59
N ASP A 123 -0.60 -0.79 2.36
CA ASP A 123 -1.57 -1.23 3.38
C ASP A 123 -1.15 -2.59 3.97
N VAL A 124 -1.76 -3.02 5.10
CA VAL A 124 -1.38 -4.27 5.80
C VAL A 124 -1.78 -5.54 5.03
N ASP A 125 -2.63 -5.42 4.04
CA ASP A 125 -2.99 -6.51 3.12
C ASP A 125 -2.18 -6.48 1.80
N GLU A 126 -1.09 -5.69 1.77
CA GLU A 126 -0.18 -5.56 0.63
C GLU A 126 1.23 -6.00 0.99
N PHE A 127 1.86 -6.80 0.11
CA PHE A 127 3.18 -7.39 0.32
C PHE A 127 4.11 -7.08 -0.85
N LEU A 128 5.30 -6.55 -0.54
CA LEU A 128 6.36 -6.26 -1.51
C LEU A 128 7.22 -7.51 -1.71
N LEU A 129 6.98 -8.26 -2.76
CA LEU A 129 7.67 -9.52 -3.07
C LEU A 129 8.85 -9.30 -4.02
N PRO A 130 10.11 -9.36 -3.57
CA PRO A 130 11.27 -9.47 -4.46
C PRO A 130 11.21 -10.80 -5.23
N LYS A 131 11.55 -10.76 -6.54
CA LYS A 131 11.46 -11.98 -7.38
C LYS A 131 12.78 -12.75 -7.42
N GLU A 132 13.86 -12.06 -7.72
CA GLU A 132 15.19 -12.65 -7.86
C GLU A 132 16.11 -12.27 -6.68
N ALA A 133 15.97 -11.05 -6.18
CA ALA A 133 16.75 -10.53 -5.07
C ALA A 133 16.24 -11.04 -3.71
N ALA A 134 17.07 -10.97 -2.66
CA ALA A 134 16.66 -11.29 -1.31
C ALA A 134 15.89 -10.14 -0.63
N THR A 135 16.15 -8.88 -1.02
CA THR A 135 15.56 -7.70 -0.39
C THR A 135 14.90 -6.78 -1.41
N VAL A 136 13.94 -5.96 -0.92
CA VAL A 136 13.27 -4.93 -1.73
C VAL A 136 14.27 -3.88 -2.23
N GLU A 137 15.26 -3.50 -1.40
CA GLU A 137 16.28 -2.52 -1.81
C GLU A 137 17.10 -3.03 -3.00
N GLN A 138 17.56 -4.28 -2.96
CA GLN A 138 18.24 -4.92 -4.09
C GLN A 138 17.36 -5.04 -5.34
N ALA A 139 16.06 -5.32 -5.17
CA ALA A 139 15.12 -5.36 -6.28
C ALA A 139 14.95 -3.98 -6.95
N LEU A 140 15.16 -2.89 -6.21
CA LEU A 140 15.11 -1.52 -6.73
C LEU A 140 16.39 -1.07 -7.44
N ASP A 141 17.48 -1.84 -7.41
CA ASP A 141 18.74 -1.50 -8.12
C ASP A 141 18.51 -1.29 -9.62
N ALA A 142 17.56 -2.02 -10.22
CA ALA A 142 17.18 -1.86 -11.63
C ALA A 142 16.58 -0.48 -11.96
N VAL A 143 16.06 0.22 -10.97
CA VAL A 143 15.49 1.57 -11.10
C VAL A 143 16.56 2.66 -11.04
N GLY A 144 17.71 2.36 -10.41
CA GLY A 144 18.81 3.30 -10.19
C GLY A 144 18.39 4.47 -9.30
N ASP A 145 18.82 5.68 -9.67
CA ASP A 145 18.54 6.89 -8.88
C ASP A 145 17.16 7.51 -9.14
N PHE A 146 16.32 6.89 -9.96
CA PHE A 146 15.03 7.46 -10.29
C PHE A 146 14.08 7.41 -9.08
N PRO A 147 13.49 8.55 -8.63
CA PRO A 147 12.96 8.69 -7.28
C PRO A 147 11.51 8.22 -7.08
N ASN A 148 10.86 7.64 -8.08
CA ASN A 148 9.43 7.32 -8.00
C ASN A 148 9.11 6.02 -8.75
N VAL A 149 8.79 4.97 -8.01
CA VAL A 149 8.43 3.64 -8.53
C VAL A 149 6.96 3.37 -8.26
N SER A 150 6.22 2.95 -9.27
CA SER A 150 4.84 2.51 -9.14
C SER A 150 4.74 1.01 -9.41
N LEU A 151 4.12 0.29 -8.50
CA LEU A 151 3.89 -1.13 -8.60
C LEU A 151 2.39 -1.40 -8.78
N PRO A 152 1.96 -2.09 -9.85
CA PRO A 152 0.57 -2.46 -10.03
C PRO A 152 0.16 -3.52 -9.01
N TRP A 153 -1.10 -3.49 -8.58
CA TRP A 153 -1.66 -4.50 -7.71
C TRP A 153 -1.82 -5.85 -8.42
N HIS A 154 -1.29 -6.89 -7.80
CA HIS A 154 -1.68 -8.27 -8.09
C HIS A 154 -2.79 -8.64 -7.10
N MET A 155 -4.03 -8.64 -7.57
CA MET A 155 -5.23 -8.72 -6.73
C MET A 155 -5.58 -10.18 -6.41
N PHE A 156 -5.34 -10.60 -5.17
CA PHE A 156 -5.66 -11.95 -4.69
C PHE A 156 -7.13 -12.05 -4.30
N ALA A 157 -7.74 -13.18 -4.70
CA ALA A 157 -9.13 -13.55 -4.46
C ALA A 157 -9.27 -14.40 -3.19
N THR A 158 -10.45 -15.01 -3.00
CA THR A 158 -10.75 -15.85 -1.82
C THR A 158 -10.00 -17.17 -1.79
N SER A 159 -9.42 -17.61 -2.90
CA SER A 159 -8.85 -18.96 -3.06
C SER A 159 -9.81 -20.10 -2.62
N GLY A 160 -11.13 -19.84 -2.67
CA GLY A 160 -12.16 -20.80 -2.25
C GLY A 160 -12.47 -20.83 -0.75
N HIS A 161 -11.83 -19.98 0.06
CA HIS A 161 -12.07 -19.96 1.50
C HIS A 161 -13.37 -19.24 1.87
N GLU A 162 -14.30 -19.94 2.51
CA GLU A 162 -15.53 -19.36 3.07
C GLU A 162 -15.25 -18.61 4.38
N THR A 163 -14.43 -19.20 5.25
CA THR A 163 -13.95 -18.60 6.51
C THR A 163 -12.43 -18.42 6.47
N PRO A 164 -11.87 -17.52 7.30
CA PRO A 164 -10.42 -17.37 7.36
C PRO A 164 -9.75 -18.69 7.74
N PRO A 165 -8.84 -19.23 6.93
CA PRO A 165 -8.09 -20.43 7.26
C PRO A 165 -7.10 -20.18 8.41
N ASP A 166 -6.65 -21.23 9.05
CA ASP A 166 -5.55 -21.16 10.01
C ASP A 166 -4.22 -20.91 9.30
N GLY A 167 -3.30 -20.22 9.98
CA GLY A 167 -1.96 -19.92 9.50
C GLY A 167 -1.86 -18.66 8.63
N PRO A 168 -0.69 -18.45 8.01
CA PRO A 168 -0.36 -17.24 7.29
C PRO A 168 -1.27 -16.97 6.08
N LEU A 169 -1.60 -15.69 5.87
CA LEU A 169 -2.37 -15.18 4.73
C LEU A 169 -1.71 -15.56 3.40
N THR A 170 -0.41 -15.32 3.30
CA THR A 170 0.35 -15.51 2.05
C THR A 170 0.50 -16.96 1.62
N LEU A 171 0.37 -17.91 2.55
CA LEU A 171 0.41 -19.34 2.26
C LEU A 171 -0.96 -19.93 1.86
N ASN A 172 -2.04 -19.29 2.27
CA ASN A 172 -3.39 -19.76 2.07
C ASN A 172 -4.09 -19.18 0.82
N TYR A 173 -3.71 -17.96 0.43
CA TYR A 173 -4.38 -17.28 -0.68
C TYR A 173 -3.44 -17.19 -1.88
N THR A 174 -3.60 -18.10 -2.85
CA THR A 174 -2.74 -18.18 -4.05
C THR A 174 -3.45 -17.81 -5.35
N MET A 175 -4.79 -17.83 -5.36
CA MET A 175 -5.56 -17.46 -6.54
C MET A 175 -5.68 -15.94 -6.69
N ARG A 176 -5.25 -15.38 -7.82
CA ARG A 176 -5.35 -13.95 -8.13
C ARG A 176 -5.88 -13.70 -9.54
N GLY A 177 -6.36 -12.49 -9.79
CA GLY A 177 -6.67 -12.02 -11.13
C GLY A 177 -5.46 -12.15 -12.06
N ALA A 178 -5.67 -12.67 -13.26
CA ALA A 178 -4.60 -12.95 -14.23
C ALA A 178 -3.91 -11.68 -14.72
N ASP A 179 -4.68 -10.60 -14.97
CA ASP A 179 -4.17 -9.34 -15.54
C ASP A 179 -4.13 -8.19 -14.50
N PRO A 180 -2.94 -7.86 -13.95
CA PRO A 180 -2.78 -6.72 -13.03
C PRO A 180 -3.01 -5.35 -13.70
N MET A 181 -2.98 -5.29 -15.02
CA MET A 181 -3.19 -4.07 -15.80
C MET A 181 -4.57 -3.97 -16.44
N THR A 182 -5.49 -4.81 -16.00
CA THR A 182 -6.87 -4.81 -16.51
C THR A 182 -7.48 -3.40 -16.55
N THR A 183 -8.17 -3.09 -17.62
CA THR A 183 -8.87 -1.81 -17.79
C THR A 183 -10.22 -1.77 -17.05
N LYS A 184 -10.62 -2.87 -16.41
CA LYS A 184 -11.85 -2.92 -15.60
C LYS A 184 -11.77 -1.92 -14.46
N GLU A 185 -12.84 -1.15 -14.29
CA GLU A 185 -12.88 -0.05 -13.36
C GLU A 185 -12.59 -0.48 -11.92
N SER A 186 -11.67 0.24 -11.28
CA SER A 186 -11.29 0.06 -9.86
C SER A 186 -10.56 -1.24 -9.51
N VAL A 187 -10.26 -2.12 -10.44
CA VAL A 187 -9.48 -3.35 -10.20
C VAL A 187 -7.98 -3.06 -10.26
N SER A 188 -7.54 -2.38 -11.33
CA SER A 188 -6.14 -1.99 -11.48
C SER A 188 -5.86 -0.68 -10.74
N ASN A 189 -4.85 -0.69 -9.87
CA ASN A 189 -4.30 0.48 -9.22
C ASN A 189 -2.84 0.23 -8.85
N PHE A 190 -2.22 1.22 -8.19
CA PHE A 190 -0.80 1.20 -7.90
C PHE A 190 -0.52 1.59 -6.46
N LYS A 191 0.58 1.09 -5.90
CA LYS A 191 1.27 1.71 -4.76
C LYS A 191 2.65 2.16 -5.17
N CYS A 192 3.22 3.05 -4.38
CA CYS A 192 4.47 3.70 -4.76
C CYS A 192 5.56 3.50 -3.70
N ILE A 193 6.79 3.39 -4.18
CA ILE A 193 8.01 3.51 -3.41
C ILE A 193 8.73 4.75 -3.95
N VAL A 194 9.07 5.68 -3.09
CA VAL A 194 9.64 6.97 -3.52
C VAL A 194 10.91 7.31 -2.74
N ASP A 195 11.76 8.13 -3.33
CA ASP A 195 12.73 8.93 -2.58
C ASP A 195 11.97 10.07 -1.88
N PRO A 196 11.81 10.03 -0.55
CA PRO A 196 10.99 11.01 0.14
C PRO A 196 11.55 12.45 0.08
N CYS A 197 12.86 12.61 -0.15
CA CYS A 197 13.49 13.93 -0.29
C CYS A 197 13.24 14.59 -1.66
N GLU A 198 12.62 13.88 -2.58
CA GLU A 198 12.26 14.39 -3.91
C GLU A 198 10.76 14.68 -4.07
N VAL A 199 9.91 14.26 -3.12
CA VAL A 199 8.44 14.32 -3.28
C VAL A 199 7.91 15.74 -3.10
N THR A 200 7.20 16.26 -4.10
CA THR A 200 6.55 17.58 -4.08
C THR A 200 5.02 17.53 -4.08
N GLU A 201 4.39 16.41 -4.48
CA GLU A 201 2.94 16.17 -4.36
C GLU A 201 2.68 14.76 -3.86
N VAL A 202 1.85 14.65 -2.85
CA VAL A 202 1.43 13.38 -2.22
C VAL A 202 0.00 13.04 -2.58
N SER A 203 -0.24 11.79 -2.98
CA SER A 203 -1.57 11.20 -3.11
C SER A 203 -1.49 9.72 -2.70
N VAL A 204 -2.63 9.05 -2.51
CA VAL A 204 -2.67 7.63 -2.06
C VAL A 204 -1.96 6.68 -3.03
N HIS A 205 -2.06 6.93 -4.33
CA HIS A 205 -1.61 6.01 -5.37
C HIS A 205 -0.58 6.60 -6.33
N GLN A 206 -0.06 7.79 -6.02
CA GLN A 206 0.87 8.49 -6.91
C GLN A 206 1.56 9.65 -6.20
N PHE A 207 2.76 9.97 -6.65
CA PHE A 207 3.55 11.07 -6.15
C PHE A 207 4.08 11.88 -7.33
N GLN A 208 4.36 13.17 -7.11
CA GLN A 208 5.20 13.95 -8.01
C GLN A 208 6.54 14.20 -7.32
N THR A 209 7.58 14.32 -8.12
CA THR A 209 8.94 14.58 -7.65
C THR A 209 9.51 15.86 -8.26
N ARG A 210 10.44 16.48 -7.55
CA ARG A 210 11.05 17.77 -7.91
C ARG A 210 11.65 17.74 -9.31
N ALA A 211 12.47 16.73 -9.60
CA ALA A 211 13.21 16.66 -10.85
C ALA A 211 12.38 16.08 -12.03
N TYR A 212 11.36 15.25 -11.74
CA TYR A 212 10.70 14.45 -12.78
C TYR A 212 9.18 14.65 -12.85
N GLY A 213 8.59 15.55 -12.03
CA GLY A 213 7.16 15.82 -12.03
C GLY A 213 6.34 14.55 -11.80
N ASP A 214 5.42 14.24 -12.72
CA ASP A 214 4.51 13.10 -12.64
C ASP A 214 5.07 11.80 -13.27
N LEU A 215 6.34 11.78 -13.64
CA LEU A 215 6.97 10.55 -14.14
C LEU A 215 7.14 9.53 -13.02
N THR A 216 6.93 8.27 -13.38
CA THR A 216 7.15 7.11 -12.51
C THR A 216 7.80 5.97 -13.28
N ALA A 217 8.63 5.17 -12.64
CA ALA A 217 9.18 3.96 -13.21
C ALA A 217 8.37 2.72 -12.81
N ASN A 218 8.41 1.67 -13.61
CA ASN A 218 8.09 0.33 -13.15
C ASN A 218 9.29 -0.30 -12.41
N ASP A 219 9.16 -1.53 -11.91
CA ASP A 219 10.20 -2.26 -11.20
C ASP A 219 11.45 -2.55 -12.04
N ALA A 220 11.35 -2.50 -13.37
CA ALA A 220 12.47 -2.66 -14.30
C ALA A 220 13.09 -1.32 -14.77
N GLY A 221 12.72 -0.19 -14.14
CA GLY A 221 13.27 1.13 -14.42
C GLY A 221 12.70 1.82 -15.68
N LYS A 222 11.71 1.24 -16.37
CA LYS A 222 11.08 1.87 -17.53
C LYS A 222 10.13 2.98 -17.07
N ARG A 223 10.33 4.19 -17.60
CA ARG A 223 9.68 5.42 -17.13
C ARG A 223 8.45 5.79 -17.97
N PHE A 224 7.39 6.20 -17.29
CA PHE A 224 6.12 6.62 -17.90
C PHE A 224 5.55 7.82 -17.14
N THR A 225 4.72 8.62 -17.82
CA THR A 225 3.90 9.59 -17.11
C THR A 225 2.83 8.86 -16.28
N ARG A 226 2.31 9.54 -15.26
CA ARG A 226 1.21 9.04 -14.44
C ARG A 226 0.03 8.50 -15.28
N ARG A 227 -0.28 9.13 -16.39
CA ARG A 227 -1.37 8.70 -17.28
C ARG A 227 -0.97 7.46 -18.06
N ALA A 228 0.22 7.46 -18.63
CA ALA A 228 0.72 6.38 -19.48
C ALA A 228 1.02 5.09 -18.69
N ARG A 229 1.31 5.16 -17.38
CA ARG A 229 1.52 3.96 -16.55
C ARG A 229 0.30 3.03 -16.46
N LYS A 230 -0.87 3.48 -16.93
CA LYS A 230 -2.08 2.63 -17.00
C LYS A 230 -2.12 1.74 -18.23
N SER A 231 -1.19 1.90 -19.16
CA SER A 231 -1.12 1.06 -20.34
C SER A 231 -0.43 -0.29 -20.02
N PRO A 232 -0.75 -1.38 -20.76
CA PRO A 232 -0.12 -2.68 -20.57
C PRO A 232 1.41 -2.65 -20.71
N GLU A 233 1.96 -1.72 -21.50
CA GLU A 233 3.41 -1.57 -21.72
C GLU A 233 4.18 -1.11 -20.47
N PHE A 234 3.45 -0.59 -19.45
CA PHE A 234 4.03 -0.27 -18.15
C PHE A 234 4.31 -1.53 -17.33
N TYR A 235 3.54 -2.59 -17.55
CA TYR A 235 3.61 -3.77 -16.71
C TYR A 235 5.00 -4.39 -16.69
N SER A 236 5.48 -4.63 -15.49
CA SER A 236 6.60 -5.50 -15.18
C SER A 236 6.43 -6.00 -13.75
N ASN A 237 6.83 -7.21 -13.48
CA ASN A 237 7.00 -7.82 -12.17
C ASN A 237 8.30 -8.65 -12.15
N ARG A 238 9.28 -8.19 -12.90
CA ARG A 238 10.54 -8.92 -13.08
C ARG A 238 11.35 -8.94 -11.79
N PHE A 239 11.45 -7.79 -11.12
CA PHE A 239 12.29 -7.64 -9.93
C PHE A 239 11.46 -7.51 -8.66
N LEU A 240 10.29 -6.85 -8.73
CA LEU A 240 9.46 -6.56 -7.57
C LEU A 240 7.98 -6.67 -7.92
N GLN A 241 7.23 -7.49 -7.17
CA GLN A 241 5.80 -7.67 -7.31
C GLN A 241 5.08 -7.13 -6.07
N LEU A 242 3.95 -6.46 -6.27
CA LEU A 242 3.07 -6.02 -5.18
C LEU A 242 1.83 -6.92 -5.12
N ASN A 243 1.79 -7.78 -4.12
CA ASN A 243 0.64 -8.65 -3.86
C ASN A 243 -0.37 -7.90 -2.98
N HIS A 244 -1.64 -7.87 -3.39
CA HIS A 244 -2.72 -7.26 -2.63
C HIS A 244 -3.79 -8.32 -2.32
N TYR A 245 -3.86 -8.77 -1.07
CA TYR A 245 -4.82 -9.75 -0.58
C TYR A 245 -6.16 -9.07 -0.29
N TYR A 246 -6.77 -8.55 -1.35
CA TYR A 246 -7.92 -7.63 -1.30
C TYR A 246 -9.18 -8.25 -0.73
N THR A 247 -9.47 -9.50 -1.15
CA THR A 247 -10.73 -10.17 -0.85
C THR A 247 -10.65 -10.92 0.47
N LYS A 248 -9.55 -11.66 0.70
CA LYS A 248 -9.41 -12.64 1.78
C LYS A 248 -10.55 -13.68 1.72
N SER A 249 -11.01 -14.24 2.84
CA SER A 249 -12.15 -15.15 2.85
C SER A 249 -13.49 -14.43 2.55
N ARG A 250 -14.53 -15.20 2.20
CA ARG A 250 -15.88 -14.63 2.02
C ARG A 250 -16.41 -13.97 3.27
N GLN A 251 -16.17 -14.57 4.43
CA GLN A 251 -16.55 -13.97 5.71
C GLN A 251 -15.91 -12.60 5.89
N GLU A 252 -14.58 -12.47 5.69
CA GLU A 252 -13.86 -11.21 5.83
C GLU A 252 -14.30 -10.16 4.80
N LEU A 253 -14.62 -10.60 3.58
CA LEU A 253 -15.22 -9.73 2.58
C LEU A 253 -16.56 -9.16 3.08
N MET A 254 -17.41 -9.99 3.66
CA MET A 254 -18.70 -9.53 4.19
C MET A 254 -18.53 -8.58 5.38
N GLU A 255 -17.56 -8.82 6.25
CA GLU A 255 -17.19 -7.92 7.35
C GLU A 255 -16.66 -6.57 6.83
N LYS A 256 -15.81 -6.59 5.78
CA LYS A 256 -15.33 -5.38 5.08
C LYS A 256 -16.50 -4.57 4.50
N LEU A 257 -17.47 -5.23 3.89
CA LEU A 257 -18.67 -4.59 3.35
C LEU A 257 -19.58 -4.02 4.45
N ALA A 258 -19.70 -4.71 5.58
CA ALA A 258 -20.50 -4.26 6.73
C ALA A 258 -19.89 -3.04 7.44
N ARG A 259 -18.56 -2.97 7.54
CA ARG A 259 -17.84 -1.80 8.10
C ARG A 259 -18.04 -0.55 7.25
N GLY A 260 -18.25 -0.70 5.94
CA GLY A 260 -18.36 0.41 5.00
C GLY A 260 -17.05 1.19 4.85
N TRP A 261 -17.10 2.27 4.07
CA TRP A 261 -15.98 3.19 3.95
C TRP A 261 -16.16 4.37 4.89
N ALA A 262 -15.14 4.67 5.68
CA ALA A 262 -15.20 5.70 6.74
C ALA A 262 -15.58 7.12 6.25
N TYR A 263 -15.51 7.36 4.93
CA TYR A 263 -15.70 8.67 4.29
C TYR A 263 -16.90 8.75 3.36
N ASP A 264 -17.62 7.62 3.08
CA ASP A 264 -18.72 7.63 2.12
C ASP A 264 -20.06 7.59 2.85
N SER A 265 -20.92 8.57 2.54
CA SER A 265 -22.30 8.60 3.00
C SER A 265 -23.22 7.63 2.25
N ASN A 266 -22.71 6.93 1.23
CA ASN A 266 -23.47 6.00 0.41
C ASN A 266 -22.92 4.57 0.51
N ALA A 267 -23.31 3.87 1.58
CA ALA A 267 -22.89 2.48 1.85
C ALA A 267 -23.23 1.52 0.70
N THR A 268 -24.35 1.73 -0.01
CA THR A 268 -24.77 0.90 -1.16
C THR A 268 -23.76 1.04 -2.30
N LYS A 269 -23.42 2.25 -2.68
CA LYS A 269 -22.44 2.50 -3.76
C LYS A 269 -21.07 1.89 -3.47
N TYR A 270 -20.61 1.98 -2.21
CA TYR A 270 -19.37 1.35 -1.79
C TYR A 270 -19.44 -0.16 -1.92
N ARG A 271 -20.52 -0.78 -1.41
CA ARG A 271 -20.77 -2.22 -1.50
C ARG A 271 -20.75 -2.71 -2.95
N ASP A 272 -21.52 -2.04 -3.83
CA ASP A 272 -21.62 -2.41 -5.25
C ASP A 272 -20.27 -2.32 -5.94
N LYS A 273 -19.48 -1.29 -5.63
CA LYS A 273 -18.13 -1.13 -6.15
C LYS A 273 -17.22 -2.29 -5.70
N VAL A 274 -17.19 -2.64 -4.41
CA VAL A 274 -16.35 -3.73 -3.91
C VAL A 274 -16.75 -5.06 -4.55
N LEU A 275 -18.04 -5.36 -4.62
CA LEU A 275 -18.53 -6.59 -5.25
C LEU A 275 -18.19 -6.66 -6.75
N SER A 276 -18.26 -5.53 -7.46
CA SER A 276 -17.83 -5.45 -8.86
C SER A 276 -16.33 -5.73 -9.01
N VAL A 277 -15.49 -5.21 -8.12
CA VAL A 277 -14.06 -5.49 -8.12
C VAL A 277 -13.79 -6.97 -7.88
N VAL A 278 -14.41 -7.57 -6.85
CA VAL A 278 -14.26 -9.01 -6.55
C VAL A 278 -14.67 -9.87 -7.72
N LYS A 279 -15.86 -9.62 -8.31
CA LYS A 279 -16.31 -10.32 -9.50
C LYS A 279 -15.29 -10.24 -10.64
N SER A 280 -14.73 -9.04 -10.88
CA SER A 280 -13.75 -8.85 -11.95
C SER A 280 -12.42 -9.58 -11.69
N ILE A 281 -12.01 -9.73 -10.43
CA ILE A 281 -10.84 -10.55 -10.05
C ILE A 281 -11.12 -12.03 -10.33
N GLU A 282 -12.32 -12.51 -9.99
CA GLU A 282 -12.71 -13.92 -10.07
C GLU A 282 -13.08 -14.39 -11.50
N GLU A 283 -13.27 -13.48 -12.46
CA GLU A 283 -13.61 -13.83 -13.85
C GLU A 283 -12.47 -14.53 -14.61
N ASP A 284 -11.21 -14.20 -14.29
CA ASP A 284 -10.03 -14.82 -14.92
C ASP A 284 -8.90 -14.86 -13.89
N MET A 285 -8.66 -16.04 -13.32
CA MET A 285 -7.72 -16.25 -12.22
C MET A 285 -6.57 -17.16 -12.61
N VAL A 286 -5.43 -16.91 -11.97
CA VAL A 286 -4.24 -17.79 -12.03
C VAL A 286 -3.82 -18.16 -10.61
N ASP A 287 -3.26 -19.36 -10.44
CA ASP A 287 -2.58 -19.77 -9.21
C ASP A 287 -1.18 -19.19 -9.19
N ASP A 288 -0.91 -18.24 -8.28
CA ASP A 288 0.38 -17.57 -8.11
C ASP A 288 1.03 -17.99 -6.81
N ARG A 289 1.92 -18.97 -6.88
CA ARG A 289 2.65 -19.49 -5.73
C ARG A 289 3.99 -18.79 -5.47
N SER A 290 4.30 -17.73 -6.22
CA SER A 290 5.60 -17.05 -6.14
C SER A 290 5.95 -16.53 -4.74
N MET A 291 4.95 -16.17 -3.93
CA MET A 291 5.15 -15.79 -2.54
C MET A 291 5.57 -16.99 -1.68
N ILE A 292 4.92 -18.14 -1.84
CA ILE A 292 5.25 -19.39 -1.13
C ILE A 292 6.68 -19.81 -1.48
N ASP A 293 6.99 -19.88 -2.78
CA ASP A 293 8.32 -20.26 -3.27
C ASP A 293 9.41 -19.33 -2.72
N PHE A 294 9.13 -18.03 -2.59
CA PHE A 294 10.05 -17.05 -2.01
C PHE A 294 10.26 -17.29 -0.51
N ILE A 295 9.19 -17.49 0.24
CA ILE A 295 9.21 -17.74 1.70
C ILE A 295 10.01 -19.02 2.00
N GLU A 296 9.74 -20.11 1.27
CA GLU A 296 10.43 -21.38 1.43
C GLU A 296 11.92 -21.26 1.08
N ARG A 297 12.24 -20.65 -0.06
CA ARG A 297 13.64 -20.48 -0.51
C ARG A 297 14.47 -19.65 0.46
N ASN A 298 13.88 -18.64 1.08
CA ASN A 298 14.57 -17.74 2.00
C ASN A 298 14.37 -18.10 3.49
N HIS A 299 13.70 -19.22 3.78
CA HIS A 299 13.43 -19.70 5.14
C HIS A 299 12.81 -18.64 6.06
N ILE A 300 11.82 -17.90 5.53
CA ILE A 300 11.18 -16.80 6.27
C ILE A 300 10.21 -17.37 7.30
N ASP A 301 10.40 -17.00 8.56
CA ASP A 301 9.46 -17.28 9.64
C ASP A 301 8.38 -16.19 9.68
N LEU A 302 7.15 -16.56 9.35
CA LEU A 302 5.99 -15.67 9.34
C LEU A 302 5.26 -15.58 10.69
N GLY A 303 5.72 -16.29 11.71
CA GLY A 303 5.01 -16.44 12.97
C GLY A 303 3.93 -17.53 12.91
N ARG A 304 2.91 -17.40 13.75
CA ARG A 304 1.83 -18.38 13.88
C ARG A 304 0.60 -18.03 13.07
#